data_714a2db8a3d7d3d01903bc7ee2ce6746
#
_entry.id   714a2db8a3d7d3d01903bc7ee2ce6746
#
_cell.length_a   1.000
_cell.length_b   1.000
_cell.length_c   1.000
_cell.angle_alpha   90.00
_cell.angle_beta   90.00
_cell.angle_gamma   90.00
#
_symmetry.space_group_name_H-M   'P 1'
#
loop_
_entity.id
_entity.type
_entity.pdbx_description
1 polymer ?
#
loop_
_entity_poly.entity_id
_entity_poly.type
_entity_poly.pdbx_seq_one_letter_code
_entity_poly.pdbx_strand_id
1 'polypeptide(L)'
;MITALLLIFALVIEYIYDPISNMKDTLVINNIYKKYVSIIKSYISEKHILNILFPIILVIFILISTYLLEHYMHSFFSFTLNLIILVYCLKPNEYNEKMEDIKFSVEHEKDIPEDDRLKYLIASISEKKSNDDITEITNNLFYNSTRSIFTVLFWFLVLGPAGCLGYIVLDYFIYGNDIRIDQKSKKKLEIIFGLIEYIPARLSAFSFAIVGNFENSLNAWKNLKSNVDLHKGNIILVNTIGLSSFEIIGNNEQNALLEKISYIQTIISRSLLAWLSFTILLIIGGFFI
;
A
#
# COMPACT_ATOMS: atom_id res chain seq x y z
N MET A 1 7.59 23.13 1.26
CA MET A 1 6.22 23.67 1.42
C MET A 1 5.23 23.09 0.40
N ILE A 2 5.60 23.00 -0.87
CA ILE A 2 4.75 22.44 -1.96
C ILE A 2 4.37 20.99 -1.74
N THR A 3 5.30 20.15 -1.26
CA THR A 3 5.05 18.70 -1.00
C THR A 3 4.02 18.44 0.11
N ALA A 4 4.00 19.22 1.19
CA ALA A 4 2.97 19.12 2.22
C ALA A 4 1.59 19.47 1.68
N LEU A 5 1.55 20.52 0.88
CA LEU A 5 0.34 21.01 0.24
C LEU A 5 -0.22 19.96 -0.73
N LEU A 6 0.65 19.31 -1.50
CA LEU A 6 0.32 18.18 -2.38
C LEU A 6 -0.29 17.00 -1.60
N LEU A 7 0.33 16.61 -0.49
CA LEU A 7 -0.17 15.49 0.34
C LEU A 7 -1.55 15.80 0.93
N ILE A 8 -1.72 17.00 1.48
CA ILE A 8 -3.01 17.42 2.05
C ILE A 8 -4.07 17.47 0.97
N PHE A 9 -3.79 18.11 -0.18
CA PHE A 9 -4.74 18.18 -1.29
C PHE A 9 -5.08 16.80 -1.84
N ALA A 10 -4.09 15.90 -2.03
CA ALA A 10 -4.32 14.56 -2.53
C ALA A 10 -5.25 13.77 -1.61
N LEU A 11 -5.01 13.81 -0.29
CA LEU A 11 -5.84 13.11 0.69
C LEU A 11 -7.24 13.73 0.80
N VAL A 12 -7.36 15.05 0.73
CA VAL A 12 -8.67 15.72 0.74
C VAL A 12 -9.47 15.39 -0.51
N ILE A 13 -8.84 15.43 -1.68
CA ILE A 13 -9.48 15.08 -2.95
C ILE A 13 -9.93 13.62 -2.93
N GLU A 14 -9.07 12.72 -2.48
CA GLU A 14 -9.36 11.30 -2.40
C GLU A 14 -10.48 11.00 -1.40
N TYR A 15 -10.50 11.69 -0.25
CA TYR A 15 -11.52 11.50 0.78
C TYR A 15 -12.89 12.06 0.37
N ILE A 16 -12.93 13.20 -0.35
CA ILE A 16 -14.20 13.87 -0.70
C ILE A 16 -14.80 13.32 -1.99
N TYR A 17 -14.01 12.96 -2.98
CA TYR A 17 -14.53 12.82 -4.34
C TYR A 17 -14.09 11.54 -5.06
N ASP A 18 -13.14 10.75 -4.59
CA ASP A 18 -12.56 9.61 -5.31
C ASP A 18 -12.69 9.71 -6.86
N PRO A 19 -12.09 10.73 -7.50
CA PRO A 19 -12.38 11.09 -8.89
C PRO A 19 -11.87 10.04 -9.88
N ILE A 20 -11.08 9.08 -9.43
CA ILE A 20 -10.29 8.18 -10.27
C ILE A 20 -10.62 6.69 -9.97
N SER A 21 -11.70 6.40 -9.23
CA SER A 21 -12.06 5.02 -8.87
C SER A 21 -12.08 4.10 -10.10
N ASN A 22 -12.69 4.54 -11.20
CA ASN A 22 -12.76 3.81 -12.46
C ASN A 22 -11.44 3.78 -13.25
N MET A 23 -10.50 4.69 -12.99
CA MET A 23 -9.20 4.75 -13.66
C MET A 23 -8.08 4.04 -12.87
N LYS A 24 -8.29 3.79 -11.58
CA LYS A 24 -7.37 3.03 -10.72
C LYS A 24 -7.36 1.54 -11.05
N ASP A 25 -8.24 1.11 -11.95
CA ASP A 25 -8.22 -0.27 -12.41
C ASP A 25 -6.87 -0.62 -13.03
N THR A 26 -6.40 -1.78 -12.66
CA THR A 26 -5.16 -2.44 -13.11
C THR A 26 -4.97 -2.47 -14.63
N LEU A 27 -6.02 -2.17 -15.39
CA LEU A 27 -6.05 -2.13 -16.87
C LEU A 27 -5.00 -1.18 -17.45
N VAL A 28 -4.70 -0.03 -16.82
CA VAL A 28 -3.75 0.94 -17.36
C VAL A 28 -2.32 0.38 -17.31
N ILE A 29 -1.91 -0.14 -16.16
CA ILE A 29 -0.57 -0.73 -15.99
C ILE A 29 -0.41 -1.97 -16.87
N ASN A 30 -1.44 -2.82 -16.95
CA ASN A 30 -1.44 -4.01 -17.79
C ASN A 30 -1.30 -3.67 -19.29
N ASN A 31 -2.01 -2.64 -19.78
CA ASN A 31 -1.92 -2.20 -21.17
C ASN A 31 -0.54 -1.61 -21.49
N ILE A 32 0.04 -0.82 -20.60
CA ILE A 32 1.39 -0.28 -20.75
C ILE A 32 2.41 -1.42 -20.74
N TYR A 33 2.28 -2.39 -19.84
CA TYR A 33 3.13 -3.56 -19.77
C TYR A 33 3.05 -4.42 -21.04
N LYS A 34 1.86 -4.69 -21.57
CA LYS A 34 1.68 -5.45 -22.83
C LYS A 34 2.37 -4.74 -24.00
N LYS A 35 2.24 -3.42 -24.12
CA LYS A 35 2.94 -2.64 -25.13
C LYS A 35 4.46 -2.71 -24.96
N TYR A 36 4.95 -2.53 -23.73
CA TYR A 36 6.36 -2.68 -23.41
C TYR A 36 6.91 -4.04 -23.84
N VAL A 37 6.24 -5.13 -23.44
CA VAL A 37 6.64 -6.49 -23.80
C VAL A 37 6.63 -6.69 -25.32
N SER A 38 5.64 -6.16 -26.05
CA SER A 38 5.57 -6.29 -27.51
C SER A 38 6.74 -5.62 -28.23
N ILE A 39 7.25 -4.51 -27.69
CA ILE A 39 8.38 -3.76 -28.26
C ILE A 39 9.72 -4.42 -27.93
N ILE A 40 9.92 -4.79 -26.66
CA ILE A 40 11.24 -5.22 -26.18
C ILE A 40 11.49 -6.73 -26.36
N LYS A 41 10.43 -7.53 -26.52
CA LYS A 41 10.55 -8.97 -26.75
C LYS A 41 11.41 -9.33 -27.96
N SER A 42 11.55 -8.44 -28.96
CA SER A 42 12.43 -8.63 -30.12
C SER A 42 13.92 -8.51 -29.76
N TYR A 43 14.24 -7.81 -28.67
CA TYR A 43 15.62 -7.57 -28.23
C TYR A 43 16.04 -8.45 -27.04
N ILE A 44 15.08 -8.81 -26.18
CA ILE A 44 15.33 -9.61 -24.97
C ILE A 44 14.35 -10.79 -24.97
N SER A 45 14.88 -12.02 -25.09
CA SER A 45 14.05 -13.24 -25.11
C SER A 45 13.68 -13.73 -23.69
N GLU A 46 14.43 -13.34 -22.67
CA GLU A 46 14.23 -13.80 -21.30
C GLU A 46 13.15 -13.01 -20.57
N LYS A 47 11.99 -13.62 -20.34
CA LYS A 47 10.85 -13.00 -19.66
C LYS A 47 11.15 -12.45 -18.28
N HIS A 48 12.03 -13.11 -17.52
CA HIS A 48 12.35 -12.65 -16.16
C HIS A 48 13.10 -11.31 -16.14
N ILE A 49 13.94 -11.06 -17.16
CA ILE A 49 14.63 -9.77 -17.31
C ILE A 49 13.64 -8.67 -17.67
N LEU A 50 12.70 -8.96 -18.58
CA LEU A 50 11.65 -8.02 -18.97
C LEU A 50 10.81 -7.57 -17.77
N ASN A 51 10.43 -8.50 -16.90
CA ASN A 51 9.60 -8.22 -15.73
C ASN A 51 10.32 -7.32 -14.69
N ILE A 52 11.64 -7.48 -14.53
CA ILE A 52 12.43 -6.65 -13.61
C ILE A 52 12.75 -5.28 -14.22
N LEU A 53 13.01 -5.23 -15.53
CA LEU A 53 13.34 -3.97 -16.22
C LEU A 53 12.15 -3.01 -16.32
N PHE A 54 10.93 -3.51 -16.44
CA PHE A 54 9.75 -2.67 -16.60
C PHE A 54 9.56 -1.61 -15.53
N PRO A 55 9.52 -1.96 -14.22
CA PRO A 55 9.38 -0.95 -13.17
C PRO A 55 10.56 0.04 -13.16
N ILE A 56 11.79 -0.42 -13.44
CA ILE A 56 12.98 0.45 -13.49
C ILE A 56 12.87 1.46 -14.62
N ILE A 57 12.51 1.03 -15.82
CA ILE A 57 12.35 1.92 -16.99
C ILE A 57 11.24 2.94 -16.72
N LEU A 58 10.14 2.50 -16.11
CA LEU A 58 9.02 3.39 -15.80
C LEU A 58 9.41 4.45 -14.77
N VAL A 59 10.13 4.08 -13.70
CA VAL A 59 10.66 5.03 -12.70
C VAL A 59 11.60 6.04 -13.37
N ILE A 60 12.54 5.58 -14.20
CA ILE A 60 13.46 6.47 -14.92
C ILE A 60 12.70 7.42 -15.85
N PHE A 61 11.70 6.91 -16.58
CA PHE A 61 10.87 7.74 -17.47
C PHE A 61 10.15 8.85 -16.70
N ILE A 62 9.59 8.54 -15.53
CA ILE A 62 8.88 9.51 -14.70
C ILE A 62 9.86 10.55 -14.11
N LEU A 63 11.03 10.10 -13.62
CA LEU A 63 12.07 11.01 -13.12
C LEU A 63 12.52 12.02 -14.21
N ILE A 64 12.73 11.53 -15.42
CA ILE A 64 13.09 12.41 -16.54
C ILE A 64 11.93 13.35 -16.87
N SER A 65 10.69 12.85 -16.91
CA SER A 65 9.52 13.67 -17.23
C SER A 65 9.27 14.76 -16.19
N THR A 66 9.37 14.45 -14.90
CA THR A 66 9.23 15.44 -13.82
C THR A 66 10.35 16.47 -13.85
N TYR A 67 11.59 16.05 -14.06
CA TYR A 67 12.74 16.97 -14.22
C TYR A 67 12.56 17.92 -15.40
N LEU A 68 12.14 17.42 -16.57
CA LEU A 68 11.89 18.25 -17.75
C LEU A 68 10.75 19.24 -17.52
N LEU A 69 9.67 18.81 -16.86
CA LEU A 69 8.55 19.70 -16.55
C LEU A 69 8.94 20.80 -15.57
N GLU A 70 9.74 20.49 -14.55
CA GLU A 70 10.25 21.49 -13.60
C GLU A 70 11.19 22.50 -14.26
N HIS A 71 11.99 22.05 -15.22
CA HIS A 71 13.00 22.91 -15.85
C HIS A 71 12.45 23.76 -16.99
N TYR A 72 11.50 23.23 -17.78
CA TYR A 72 11.04 23.90 -19.03
C TYR A 72 9.63 24.46 -18.93
N MET A 73 8.83 24.06 -17.93
CA MET A 73 7.45 24.49 -17.79
C MET A 73 7.21 25.23 -16.48
N HIS A 74 6.07 25.89 -16.39
CA HIS A 74 5.67 26.62 -15.19
C HIS A 74 5.47 25.64 -14.03
N SER A 75 5.88 26.00 -12.81
CA SER A 75 5.76 25.21 -11.58
C SER A 75 4.33 24.67 -11.34
N PHE A 76 3.32 25.33 -11.89
CA PHE A 76 1.93 24.89 -11.83
C PHE A 76 1.69 23.55 -12.53
N PHE A 77 2.33 23.31 -13.69
CA PHE A 77 2.16 22.03 -14.41
C PHE A 77 2.82 20.88 -13.68
N SER A 78 4.00 21.12 -13.10
CA SER A 78 4.68 20.13 -12.26
C SER A 78 3.84 19.79 -11.03
N PHE A 79 3.29 20.80 -10.34
CA PHE A 79 2.40 20.60 -9.20
C PHE A 79 1.18 19.76 -9.57
N THR A 80 0.51 20.08 -10.67
CA THR A 80 -0.69 19.37 -11.13
C THR A 80 -0.38 17.92 -11.49
N LEU A 81 0.73 17.66 -12.20
CA LEU A 81 1.16 16.30 -12.53
C LEU A 81 1.44 15.47 -11.26
N ASN A 82 2.22 16.05 -10.33
CA ASN A 82 2.57 15.40 -9.08
C ASN A 82 1.32 15.06 -8.25
N LEU A 83 0.33 15.95 -8.23
CA LEU A 83 -0.95 15.75 -7.57
C LEU A 83 -1.74 14.61 -8.22
N ILE A 84 -1.86 14.59 -9.54
CA ILE A 84 -2.57 13.54 -10.28
C ILE A 84 -1.92 12.18 -10.02
N ILE A 85 -0.59 12.11 -10.07
CA ILE A 85 0.14 10.86 -9.82
C ILE A 85 -0.08 10.39 -8.38
N LEU A 86 -0.02 11.30 -7.41
CA LEU A 86 -0.22 10.94 -6.01
C LEU A 86 -1.63 10.44 -5.75
N VAL A 87 -2.66 11.13 -6.25
CA VAL A 87 -4.07 10.70 -6.15
C VAL A 87 -4.29 9.35 -6.84
N TYR A 88 -3.64 9.11 -7.99
CA TYR A 88 -3.70 7.80 -8.65
C TYR A 88 -3.07 6.68 -7.81
N CYS A 89 -1.97 6.95 -7.11
CA CYS A 89 -1.25 5.95 -6.30
C CYS A 89 -1.90 5.70 -4.94
N LEU A 90 -2.53 6.71 -4.33
CA LEU A 90 -3.21 6.59 -3.04
C LEU A 90 -4.58 5.92 -3.21
N LYS A 91 -4.91 5.03 -2.29
CA LYS A 91 -6.19 4.29 -2.30
C LYS A 91 -6.85 4.20 -0.92
N PRO A 92 -6.98 5.31 -0.17
CA PRO A 92 -7.60 5.27 1.15
C PRO A 92 -9.10 4.98 1.09
N ASN A 93 -9.83 5.46 0.08
CA ASN A 93 -11.25 5.17 -0.08
C ASN A 93 -11.50 3.72 -0.47
N GLU A 94 -10.73 3.17 -1.42
CA GLU A 94 -10.80 1.75 -1.76
C GLU A 94 -10.55 0.87 -0.53
N TYR A 95 -9.65 1.29 0.35
CA TYR A 95 -9.41 0.61 1.62
C TYR A 95 -10.62 0.71 2.56
N ASN A 96 -11.23 1.89 2.70
CA ASN A 96 -12.39 2.10 3.57
C ASN A 96 -13.63 1.36 3.04
N GLU A 97 -13.90 1.39 1.74
CA GLU A 97 -14.99 0.64 1.11
C GLU A 97 -14.85 -0.87 1.38
N LYS A 98 -13.65 -1.43 1.22
CA LYS A 98 -13.38 -2.84 1.54
C LYS A 98 -13.62 -3.16 3.02
N MET A 99 -13.30 -2.23 3.92
CA MET A 99 -13.58 -2.40 5.35
C MET A 99 -15.08 -2.42 5.64
N GLU A 100 -15.85 -1.57 4.98
CA GLU A 100 -17.32 -1.54 5.12
C GLU A 100 -17.96 -2.80 4.52
N ASP A 101 -17.46 -3.30 3.37
CA ASP A 101 -17.92 -4.56 2.77
C ASP A 101 -17.66 -5.76 3.69
N ILE A 102 -16.49 -5.80 4.35
CA ILE A 102 -16.18 -6.85 5.33
C ILE A 102 -17.12 -6.76 6.53
N LYS A 103 -17.36 -5.56 7.07
CA LYS A 103 -18.32 -5.35 8.16
C LYS A 103 -19.71 -5.82 7.77
N PHE A 104 -20.19 -5.42 6.60
CA PHE A 104 -21.50 -5.81 6.08
C PHE A 104 -21.62 -7.34 5.95
N SER A 105 -20.57 -8.01 5.46
CA SER A 105 -20.55 -9.48 5.35
C SER A 105 -20.60 -10.16 6.71
N VAL A 106 -19.87 -9.62 7.70
CA VAL A 106 -19.89 -10.13 9.09
C VAL A 106 -21.26 -9.91 9.75
N GLU A 107 -21.88 -8.74 9.58
CA GLU A 107 -23.18 -8.40 10.17
C GLU A 107 -24.33 -9.28 9.61
N HIS A 108 -24.26 -9.66 8.34
CA HIS A 108 -25.33 -10.38 7.66
C HIS A 108 -25.05 -11.87 7.48
N GLU A 109 -23.97 -12.40 8.08
CA GLU A 109 -23.52 -13.80 7.94
C GLU A 109 -23.46 -14.24 6.46
N LYS A 110 -23.12 -13.31 5.58
CA LYS A 110 -22.97 -13.57 4.15
C LYS A 110 -21.52 -13.90 3.83
N ASP A 111 -21.35 -14.78 2.84
CA ASP A 111 -20.03 -14.98 2.24
C ASP A 111 -19.50 -13.65 1.72
N ILE A 112 -18.20 -13.45 1.90
CA ILE A 112 -17.52 -12.27 1.33
C ILE A 112 -17.77 -12.27 -0.17
N PRO A 113 -18.23 -11.15 -0.77
CA PRO A 113 -18.42 -11.08 -2.20
C PRO A 113 -17.18 -11.61 -2.92
N GLU A 114 -17.38 -12.51 -3.88
CA GLU A 114 -16.29 -13.04 -4.74
C GLU A 114 -15.74 -11.93 -5.67
N ASP A 115 -15.55 -10.74 -5.15
CA ASP A 115 -14.88 -9.68 -5.87
C ASP A 115 -13.40 -10.00 -5.97
N ASP A 116 -12.84 -9.95 -7.18
CA ASP A 116 -11.40 -10.16 -7.42
C ASP A 116 -10.52 -9.23 -6.57
N ARG A 117 -11.06 -8.12 -6.11
CA ARG A 117 -10.42 -7.15 -5.21
C ARG A 117 -10.22 -7.69 -3.78
N LEU A 118 -11.17 -8.47 -3.25
CA LEU A 118 -11.03 -9.12 -1.94
C LEU A 118 -10.11 -10.35 -2.02
N LYS A 119 -10.15 -11.10 -3.13
CA LYS A 119 -9.17 -12.17 -3.39
C LYS A 119 -7.73 -11.67 -3.40
N TYR A 120 -7.52 -10.42 -3.83
CA TYR A 120 -6.23 -9.76 -3.79
C TYR A 120 -5.70 -9.53 -2.36
N LEU A 121 -6.59 -9.36 -1.37
CA LEU A 121 -6.24 -9.26 0.04
C LEU A 121 -5.98 -10.63 0.69
N ILE A 122 -6.69 -11.67 0.24
CA ILE A 122 -6.59 -13.04 0.74
C ILE A 122 -5.36 -13.75 0.14
N ALA A 123 -5.08 -13.53 -1.15
CA ALA A 123 -4.04 -14.24 -1.91
C ALA A 123 -2.62 -14.10 -1.37
N SER A 124 -2.43 -13.25 -0.36
CA SER A 124 -1.10 -12.96 0.17
C SER A 124 -0.54 -14.02 1.14
N ILE A 125 -1.35 -14.91 1.74
CA ILE A 125 -0.88 -15.76 2.84
C ILE A 125 -1.35 -17.22 2.79
N SER A 126 -2.53 -17.56 2.23
CA SER A 126 -3.06 -18.93 2.33
C SER A 126 -3.60 -19.50 1.01
N GLU A 127 -3.27 -20.79 0.77
CA GLU A 127 -3.84 -21.61 -0.32
C GLU A 127 -5.14 -22.34 0.10
N LYS A 128 -5.70 -22.08 1.28
CA LYS A 128 -6.86 -22.79 1.84
C LYS A 128 -8.11 -21.93 1.89
N LYS A 129 -9.20 -22.42 1.30
CA LYS A 129 -10.56 -21.90 1.44
C LYS A 129 -11.21 -22.51 2.70
N SER A 130 -11.58 -21.67 3.68
CA SER A 130 -12.47 -22.04 4.78
C SER A 130 -13.10 -20.81 5.42
N ASN A 131 -14.03 -20.97 6.37
CA ASN A 131 -14.66 -19.90 7.15
C ASN A 131 -13.66 -19.06 7.97
N ASP A 132 -12.40 -19.44 8.00
CA ASP A 132 -11.27 -18.68 8.56
C ASP A 132 -10.87 -17.47 7.69
N ASP A 133 -11.40 -17.34 6.45
CA ASP A 133 -11.00 -16.30 5.49
C ASP A 133 -11.27 -14.90 6.02
N ILE A 134 -12.42 -14.66 6.68
CA ILE A 134 -12.75 -13.34 7.27
C ILE A 134 -11.76 -12.97 8.38
N THR A 135 -11.44 -13.92 9.23
CA THR A 135 -10.48 -13.71 10.32
C THR A 135 -9.08 -13.46 9.77
N GLU A 136 -8.68 -14.17 8.73
CA GLU A 136 -7.39 -13.97 8.06
C GLU A 136 -7.31 -12.62 7.37
N ILE A 137 -8.35 -12.21 6.64
CA ILE A 137 -8.45 -10.88 6.03
C ILE A 137 -8.34 -9.80 7.11
N THR A 138 -9.12 -9.94 8.18
CA THR A 138 -9.11 -8.98 9.29
C THR A 138 -7.72 -8.85 9.92
N ASN A 139 -7.01 -9.97 10.07
CA ASN A 139 -5.64 -9.98 10.61
C ASN A 139 -4.63 -9.28 9.68
N ASN A 140 -4.91 -9.20 8.38
CA ASN A 140 -4.03 -8.58 7.40
C ASN A 140 -4.35 -7.09 7.09
N LEU A 141 -5.37 -6.51 7.72
CA LEU A 141 -5.82 -5.15 7.44
C LEU A 141 -4.73 -4.10 7.73
N PHE A 142 -3.93 -4.25 8.77
CA PHE A 142 -2.83 -3.35 9.06
C PHE A 142 -1.76 -3.35 7.96
N TYR A 143 -1.38 -4.54 7.48
CA TYR A 143 -0.44 -4.62 6.39
C TYR A 143 -1.01 -4.06 5.08
N ASN A 144 -2.29 -4.33 4.80
CA ASN A 144 -2.95 -3.79 3.61
C ASN A 144 -3.03 -2.25 3.64
N SER A 145 -3.31 -1.64 4.81
CA SER A 145 -3.24 -0.18 4.96
C SER A 145 -1.82 0.35 4.78
N THR A 146 -0.83 -0.35 5.33
CA THR A 146 0.58 0.01 5.15
C THR A 146 0.95 0.02 3.68
N ARG A 147 0.57 -1.01 2.94
CA ARG A 147 0.85 -1.16 1.51
C ARG A 147 0.16 -0.10 0.66
N SER A 148 -1.14 0.14 0.88
CA SER A 148 -1.95 1.03 0.02
C SER A 148 -1.85 2.52 0.37
N ILE A 149 -1.44 2.86 1.59
CA ILE A 149 -1.41 4.24 2.06
C ILE A 149 0.00 4.65 2.53
N PHE A 150 0.50 4.03 3.60
CA PHE A 150 1.72 4.51 4.27
C PHE A 150 2.98 4.36 3.42
N THR A 151 3.13 3.24 2.70
CA THR A 151 4.29 3.01 1.83
C THR A 151 4.26 3.93 0.61
N VAL A 152 3.08 4.21 0.06
CA VAL A 152 2.90 5.17 -1.04
C VAL A 152 3.29 6.57 -0.59
N LEU A 153 2.80 7.03 0.57
CA LEU A 153 3.16 8.32 1.16
C LEU A 153 4.67 8.42 1.43
N PHE A 154 5.27 7.36 2.00
CA PHE A 154 6.71 7.32 2.25
C PHE A 154 7.53 7.51 0.97
N TRP A 155 7.24 6.75 -0.06
CA TRP A 155 7.99 6.84 -1.32
C TRP A 155 7.73 8.13 -2.09
N PHE A 156 6.54 8.71 -1.95
CA PHE A 156 6.28 10.05 -2.47
C PHE A 156 7.13 11.11 -1.76
N LEU A 157 7.31 11.02 -0.44
CA LEU A 157 8.16 11.94 0.32
C LEU A 157 9.64 11.81 -0.05
N VAL A 158 10.13 10.58 -0.29
CA VAL A 158 11.55 10.31 -0.53
C VAL A 158 11.94 10.55 -1.99
N LEU A 159 11.17 10.07 -2.95
CA LEU A 159 11.48 10.09 -4.39
C LEU A 159 10.43 10.81 -5.23
N GLY A 160 9.46 11.48 -4.60
CA GLY A 160 8.37 12.16 -5.31
C GLY A 160 7.46 11.19 -6.06
N PRO A 161 6.82 11.66 -7.15
CA PRO A 161 5.85 10.87 -7.93
C PRO A 161 6.46 9.61 -8.55
N ALA A 162 7.75 9.62 -8.88
CA ALA A 162 8.44 8.45 -9.42
C ALA A 162 8.56 7.32 -8.40
N GLY A 163 8.79 7.67 -7.12
CA GLY A 163 8.86 6.69 -6.03
C GLY A 163 7.54 5.98 -5.79
N CYS A 164 6.44 6.72 -5.67
CA CYS A 164 5.12 6.11 -5.42
C CYS A 164 4.65 5.29 -6.63
N LEU A 165 4.83 5.76 -7.88
CA LEU A 165 4.48 4.98 -9.06
C LEU A 165 5.34 3.72 -9.20
N GLY A 166 6.65 3.81 -8.97
CA GLY A 166 7.53 2.64 -8.99
C GLY A 166 7.10 1.59 -7.97
N TYR A 167 6.72 2.01 -6.78
CA TYR A 167 6.19 1.13 -5.76
C TYR A 167 4.87 0.46 -6.19
N ILE A 168 3.89 1.21 -6.67
CA ILE A 168 2.59 0.68 -7.13
C ILE A 168 2.75 -0.32 -8.27
N VAL A 169 3.69 -0.09 -9.20
CA VAL A 169 3.96 -1.06 -10.27
C VAL A 169 4.52 -2.36 -9.71
N LEU A 170 5.44 -2.31 -8.75
CA LEU A 170 5.96 -3.51 -8.10
C LEU A 170 4.87 -4.23 -7.30
N ASP A 171 4.04 -3.49 -6.58
CA ASP A 171 2.86 -4.02 -5.86
C ASP A 171 1.93 -4.77 -6.82
N TYR A 172 1.64 -4.19 -7.95
CA TYR A 172 0.82 -4.80 -8.99
C TYR A 172 1.43 -6.09 -9.57
N PHE A 173 2.76 -6.15 -9.73
CA PHE A 173 3.43 -7.37 -10.19
C PHE A 173 3.38 -8.52 -9.17
N ILE A 174 3.32 -8.21 -7.87
CA ILE A 174 3.30 -9.24 -6.83
C ILE A 174 1.89 -9.73 -6.56
N TYR A 175 0.93 -8.82 -6.50
CA TYR A 175 -0.43 -9.09 -6.06
C TYR A 175 -1.48 -9.04 -7.17
N GLY A 176 -1.18 -8.45 -8.34
CA GLY A 176 -2.12 -8.37 -9.47
C GLY A 176 -2.31 -9.74 -10.14
N ASN A 177 -3.55 -10.04 -10.50
CA ASN A 177 -3.91 -11.33 -11.11
C ASN A 177 -3.72 -11.34 -12.63
N ASP A 178 -3.60 -10.17 -13.28
CA ASP A 178 -3.65 -10.04 -14.74
C ASP A 178 -2.32 -10.35 -15.44
N ILE A 179 -1.19 -10.23 -14.72
CA ILE A 179 0.13 -10.49 -15.28
C ILE A 179 0.61 -11.86 -14.78
N ARG A 180 0.67 -12.83 -15.70
CA ARG A 180 1.26 -14.13 -15.41
C ARG A 180 2.78 -14.02 -15.36
N ILE A 181 3.32 -13.92 -14.16
CA ILE A 181 4.76 -13.91 -13.91
C ILE A 181 5.22 -15.33 -13.58
N ASP A 182 6.36 -15.74 -14.13
CA ASP A 182 6.97 -17.01 -13.77
C ASP A 182 7.45 -17.01 -12.31
N GLN A 183 7.45 -18.17 -11.64
CA GLN A 183 7.80 -18.29 -10.22
C GLN A 183 9.19 -17.76 -9.88
N LYS A 184 10.15 -17.88 -10.81
CA LYS A 184 11.52 -17.39 -10.63
C LYS A 184 11.57 -15.86 -10.56
N SER A 185 10.81 -15.18 -11.43
CA SER A 185 10.66 -13.72 -11.42
C SER A 185 9.91 -13.27 -10.17
N LYS A 186 8.84 -13.96 -9.79
CA LYS A 186 8.04 -13.64 -8.62
C LYS A 186 8.88 -13.63 -7.35
N LYS A 187 9.68 -14.67 -7.10
CA LYS A 187 10.60 -14.73 -5.94
C LYS A 187 11.60 -13.57 -5.91
N LYS A 188 12.18 -13.20 -7.06
CA LYS A 188 13.12 -12.06 -7.13
C LYS A 188 12.40 -10.74 -6.83
N LEU A 189 11.20 -10.55 -7.39
CA LEU A 189 10.40 -9.35 -7.15
C LEU A 189 9.94 -9.27 -5.68
N GLU A 190 9.59 -10.38 -5.04
CA GLU A 190 9.26 -10.44 -3.61
C GLU A 190 10.44 -9.99 -2.73
N ILE A 191 11.67 -10.37 -3.08
CA ILE A 191 12.87 -9.91 -2.36
C ILE A 191 13.04 -8.39 -2.51
N ILE A 192 12.94 -7.87 -3.74
CA ILE A 192 13.05 -6.43 -4.03
C ILE A 192 11.94 -5.67 -3.31
N PHE A 193 10.72 -6.15 -3.38
CA PHE A 193 9.56 -5.57 -2.74
C PHE A 193 9.72 -5.54 -1.21
N GLY A 194 10.15 -6.65 -0.61
CA GLY A 194 10.45 -6.72 0.82
C GLY A 194 11.51 -5.72 1.28
N LEU A 195 12.53 -5.45 0.44
CA LEU A 195 13.53 -4.40 0.71
C LEU A 195 12.93 -3.00 0.63
N ILE A 196 12.11 -2.75 -0.38
CA ILE A 196 11.45 -1.45 -0.58
C ILE A 196 10.47 -1.15 0.56
N GLU A 197 9.75 -2.16 1.05
CA GLU A 197 8.82 -2.04 2.17
C GLU A 197 9.50 -2.02 3.54
N TYR A 198 10.78 -2.35 3.64
CA TYR A 198 11.47 -2.56 4.93
C TYR A 198 11.36 -1.37 5.88
N ILE A 199 11.64 -0.17 5.39
CA ILE A 199 11.57 1.07 6.19
C ILE A 199 10.11 1.48 6.44
N PRO A 200 9.26 1.64 5.41
CA PRO A 200 7.88 2.07 5.63
C PRO A 200 7.08 1.10 6.52
N ALA A 201 7.29 -0.22 6.42
CA ALA A 201 6.63 -1.19 7.29
C ALA A 201 6.96 -0.97 8.78
N ARG A 202 8.22 -0.66 9.10
CA ARG A 202 8.65 -0.37 10.48
C ARG A 202 8.12 0.95 10.99
N LEU A 203 8.12 1.98 10.15
CA LEU A 203 7.56 3.28 10.49
C LEU A 203 6.05 3.19 10.72
N SER A 204 5.34 2.43 9.89
CA SER A 204 3.89 2.21 10.05
C SER A 204 3.60 1.43 11.32
N ALA A 205 4.30 0.32 11.57
CA ALA A 205 4.16 -0.46 12.79
C ALA A 205 4.44 0.39 14.05
N PHE A 206 5.47 1.24 14.01
CA PHE A 206 5.77 2.16 15.09
C PHE A 206 4.67 3.20 15.30
N SER A 207 4.09 3.73 14.22
CA SER A 207 2.96 4.67 14.32
C SER A 207 1.73 4.01 14.92
N PHE A 208 1.40 2.76 14.55
CA PHE A 208 0.32 1.99 15.16
C PHE A 208 0.54 1.77 16.66
N ALA A 209 1.78 1.46 17.06
CA ALA A 209 2.15 1.32 18.45
C ALA A 209 1.94 2.62 19.25
N ILE A 210 2.40 3.77 18.73
CA ILE A 210 2.27 5.08 19.41
C ILE A 210 0.81 5.50 19.57
N VAL A 211 0.01 5.29 18.55
CA VAL A 211 -1.39 5.72 18.50
C VAL A 211 -2.30 4.79 19.32
N GLY A 212 -1.91 3.53 19.45
CA GLY A 212 -2.62 2.50 20.22
C GLY A 212 -1.97 2.23 21.57
N ASN A 213 -1.90 0.96 21.97
CA ASN A 213 -1.23 0.53 23.19
C ASN A 213 0.26 0.27 22.93
N PHE A 214 1.10 1.25 23.29
CA PHE A 214 2.53 1.20 23.03
C PHE A 214 3.24 0.04 23.77
N GLU A 215 2.85 -0.24 25.00
CA GLU A 215 3.50 -1.26 25.84
C GLU A 215 3.26 -2.67 25.25
N ASN A 216 2.01 -3.00 24.93
CA ASN A 216 1.64 -4.27 24.33
C ASN A 216 2.31 -4.45 22.97
N SER A 217 2.31 -3.40 22.15
CA SER A 217 2.95 -3.39 20.82
C SER A 217 4.46 -3.58 20.91
N LEU A 218 5.13 -2.92 21.87
CA LEU A 218 6.56 -3.06 22.07
C LEU A 218 6.95 -4.46 22.58
N ASN A 219 6.16 -5.04 23.46
CA ASN A 219 6.35 -6.42 23.91
C ASN A 219 6.16 -7.43 22.76
N ALA A 220 5.14 -7.22 21.92
CA ALA A 220 4.93 -8.01 20.73
C ALA A 220 6.12 -7.92 19.77
N TRP A 221 6.66 -6.69 19.57
CA TRP A 221 7.85 -6.46 18.73
C TRP A 221 9.07 -7.23 19.22
N LYS A 222 9.36 -7.17 20.53
CA LYS A 222 10.50 -7.88 21.14
C LYS A 222 10.40 -9.41 20.99
N ASN A 223 9.20 -9.94 20.97
CA ASN A 223 8.93 -11.39 20.88
C ASN A 223 8.89 -11.91 19.44
N LEU A 224 8.94 -11.03 18.42
CA LEU A 224 8.95 -11.46 17.03
C LEU A 224 10.24 -12.21 16.68
N LYS A 225 10.08 -13.46 16.20
CA LYS A 225 11.19 -14.29 15.71
C LYS A 225 11.39 -14.02 14.21
N SER A 226 12.59 -13.65 13.82
CA SER A 226 12.96 -13.24 12.45
C SER A 226 13.57 -14.37 11.61
N ASN A 227 12.91 -15.51 11.48
CA ASN A 227 13.41 -16.63 10.64
C ASN A 227 12.63 -16.76 9.32
N VAL A 228 12.13 -15.68 8.77
CA VAL A 228 11.26 -15.65 7.57
C VAL A 228 11.87 -14.74 6.50
N ASP A 229 11.51 -14.98 5.25
CA ASP A 229 11.82 -14.07 4.15
C ASP A 229 11.43 -12.62 4.48
N LEU A 230 12.19 -11.66 3.98
CA LEU A 230 12.09 -10.25 4.34
C LEU A 230 10.67 -9.70 4.10
N HIS A 231 10.06 -10.05 2.97
CA HIS A 231 8.70 -9.62 2.63
C HIS A 231 7.67 -10.20 3.62
N LYS A 232 7.70 -11.50 3.87
CA LYS A 232 6.83 -12.14 4.88
C LYS A 232 7.09 -11.58 6.28
N GLY A 233 8.34 -11.26 6.60
CA GLY A 233 8.73 -10.64 7.85
C GLY A 233 8.09 -9.26 8.05
N ASN A 234 7.99 -8.45 6.99
CA ASN A 234 7.29 -7.16 7.03
C ASN A 234 5.79 -7.32 7.30
N ILE A 235 5.14 -8.29 6.63
CA ILE A 235 3.72 -8.60 6.83
C ILE A 235 3.45 -9.00 8.29
N ILE A 236 4.22 -9.96 8.80
CA ILE A 236 4.08 -10.44 10.18
C ILE A 236 4.33 -9.31 11.18
N LEU A 237 5.38 -8.52 10.99
CA LEU A 237 5.71 -7.39 11.86
C LEU A 237 4.55 -6.39 11.96
N VAL A 238 4.08 -5.90 10.84
CA VAL A 238 3.04 -4.86 10.79
C VAL A 238 1.75 -5.36 11.41
N ASN A 239 1.31 -6.57 11.05
CA ASN A 239 0.07 -7.13 11.56
C ASN A 239 0.17 -7.46 13.05
N THR A 240 1.26 -8.07 13.51
CA THR A 240 1.44 -8.40 14.93
C THR A 240 1.43 -7.17 15.80
N ILE A 241 2.16 -6.12 15.40
CA ILE A 241 2.23 -4.88 16.18
C ILE A 241 0.90 -4.12 16.13
N GLY A 242 0.27 -4.03 14.94
CA GLY A 242 -1.01 -3.40 14.80
C GLY A 242 -2.09 -4.09 15.63
N LEU A 243 -2.17 -5.42 15.58
CA LEU A 243 -3.14 -6.19 16.37
C LEU A 243 -2.88 -6.12 17.89
N SER A 244 -1.63 -5.94 18.31
CA SER A 244 -1.27 -5.77 19.73
C SER A 244 -1.53 -4.36 20.24
N SER A 245 -1.86 -3.41 19.36
CA SER A 245 -2.08 -2.01 19.71
C SER A 245 -3.44 -1.74 20.39
N PHE A 246 -4.32 -2.74 20.49
CA PHE A 246 -5.62 -2.65 21.15
C PHE A 246 -6.02 -3.98 21.79
N GLU A 247 -6.98 -3.93 22.72
CA GLU A 247 -7.59 -5.10 23.38
C GLU A 247 -9.05 -5.22 22.96
N ILE A 248 -9.51 -6.44 22.71
CA ILE A 248 -10.90 -6.74 22.34
C ILE A 248 -11.60 -7.24 23.59
N ILE A 249 -12.75 -6.63 23.93
CA ILE A 249 -13.54 -6.97 25.13
C ILE A 249 -14.85 -7.69 24.75
N GLY A 250 -15.09 -7.94 23.47
CA GLY A 250 -16.35 -8.51 22.96
C GLY A 250 -16.67 -9.91 23.51
N ASN A 251 -17.92 -10.11 23.96
CA ASN A 251 -18.37 -11.34 24.57
C ASN A 251 -18.84 -12.42 23.57
N ASN A 252 -19.09 -12.06 22.30
CA ASN A 252 -19.50 -12.96 21.21
C ASN A 252 -18.51 -12.84 20.05
N GLU A 253 -18.23 -13.94 19.34
CA GLU A 253 -17.26 -13.97 18.24
C GLU A 253 -17.56 -12.94 17.14
N GLN A 254 -18.83 -12.82 16.71
CA GLN A 254 -19.25 -11.84 15.70
C GLN A 254 -19.08 -10.40 16.17
N ASN A 255 -19.53 -10.06 17.38
CA ASN A 255 -19.38 -8.73 17.95
C ASN A 255 -17.90 -8.39 18.17
N ALA A 256 -17.10 -9.36 18.61
CA ALA A 256 -15.66 -9.19 18.78
C ALA A 256 -14.96 -8.91 17.44
N LEU A 257 -15.41 -9.51 16.34
CA LEU A 257 -14.85 -9.28 15.01
C LEU A 257 -15.20 -7.88 14.47
N LEU A 258 -16.46 -7.45 14.62
CA LEU A 258 -16.90 -6.10 14.24
C LEU A 258 -16.18 -5.02 15.07
N GLU A 259 -16.06 -5.24 16.36
CA GLU A 259 -15.31 -4.38 17.27
C GLU A 259 -13.84 -4.29 16.82
N LYS A 260 -13.22 -5.42 16.52
CA LYS A 260 -11.84 -5.51 16.00
C LYS A 260 -11.66 -4.68 14.73
N ILE A 261 -12.54 -4.81 13.74
CA ILE A 261 -12.47 -4.05 12.49
C ILE A 261 -12.58 -2.54 12.77
N SER A 262 -13.48 -2.14 13.65
CA SER A 262 -13.69 -0.73 14.04
C SER A 262 -12.46 -0.14 14.74
N TYR A 263 -11.82 -0.91 15.62
CA TYR A 263 -10.56 -0.51 16.25
C TYR A 263 -9.43 -0.37 15.23
N ILE A 264 -9.30 -1.33 14.30
CA ILE A 264 -8.30 -1.27 13.23
C ILE A 264 -8.47 0.01 12.40
N GLN A 265 -9.69 0.35 11.98
CA GLN A 265 -9.97 1.60 11.25
C GLN A 265 -9.56 2.83 12.07
N THR A 266 -9.88 2.84 13.36
CA THR A 266 -9.54 3.95 14.24
C THR A 266 -8.03 4.13 14.38
N ILE A 267 -7.27 3.05 14.60
CA ILE A 267 -5.81 3.10 14.70
C ILE A 267 -5.18 3.57 13.40
N ILE A 268 -5.63 3.05 12.26
CA ILE A 268 -5.10 3.45 10.94
C ILE A 268 -5.37 4.94 10.67
N SER A 269 -6.59 5.41 10.91
CA SER A 269 -6.95 6.82 10.71
C SER A 269 -6.14 7.77 11.59
N ARG A 270 -5.97 7.44 12.86
CA ARG A 270 -5.13 8.21 13.79
C ARG A 270 -3.66 8.18 13.39
N SER A 271 -3.16 7.04 12.95
CA SER A 271 -1.77 6.90 12.46
C SER A 271 -1.54 7.73 11.20
N LEU A 272 -2.51 7.80 10.30
CA LEU A 272 -2.44 8.66 9.12
C LEU A 272 -2.33 10.15 9.52
N LEU A 273 -3.14 10.59 10.48
CA LEU A 273 -3.04 11.96 11.02
C LEU A 273 -1.68 12.22 11.67
N ALA A 274 -1.13 11.25 12.40
CA ALA A 274 0.20 11.36 12.98
C ALA A 274 1.29 11.49 11.89
N TRP A 275 1.21 10.71 10.81
CA TRP A 275 2.12 10.81 9.67
C TRP A 275 2.05 12.17 8.98
N LEU A 276 0.84 12.68 8.75
CA LEU A 276 0.65 14.02 8.16
C LEU A 276 1.25 15.10 9.05
N SER A 277 0.97 15.05 10.36
CA SER A 277 1.51 16.02 11.33
C SER A 277 3.04 15.98 11.35
N PHE A 278 3.64 14.78 11.37
CA PHE A 278 5.08 14.59 11.32
C PHE A 278 5.68 15.11 10.01
N THR A 279 5.05 14.82 8.88
CA THR A 279 5.48 15.32 7.57
C THR A 279 5.47 16.86 7.50
N ILE A 280 4.42 17.49 8.02
CA ILE A 280 4.32 18.95 8.10
C ILE A 280 5.46 19.52 8.95
N LEU A 281 5.74 18.91 10.09
CA LEU A 281 6.86 19.33 10.95
C LEU A 281 8.22 19.21 10.26
N LEU A 282 8.47 18.12 9.53
CA LEU A 282 9.70 17.93 8.76
C LEU A 282 9.86 19.00 7.66
N ILE A 283 8.77 19.36 6.99
CA ILE A 283 8.80 20.38 5.94
C ILE A 283 9.04 21.78 6.53
N ILE A 284 8.38 22.10 7.65
CA ILE A 284 8.63 23.37 8.39
C ILE A 284 10.08 23.42 8.90
N GLY A 285 10.61 22.27 9.33
CA GLY A 285 12.02 22.14 9.77
C GLY A 285 13.05 22.20 8.63
N GLY A 286 12.63 22.30 7.35
CA GLY A 286 13.51 22.44 6.19
C GLY A 286 14.15 21.14 5.72
N PHE A 287 13.65 19.97 6.14
CA PHE A 287 14.15 18.67 5.70
C PHE A 287 13.73 18.29 4.28
N PHE A 288 12.64 18.88 3.78
CA PHE A 288 12.17 18.74 2.40
C PHE A 288 11.98 20.14 1.81
N ILE A 289 12.88 20.54 0.96
CA ILE A 289 12.83 21.83 0.24
C ILE A 289 11.97 21.69 -1.02
#